data_52685d692a2eb6aac44c085d4aad9243
#
_entry.id   52685d692a2eb6aac44c085d4aad9243
#
_cell.length_a   1.000
_cell.length_b   1.000
_cell.length_c   1.000
_cell.angle_alpha   90.00
_cell.angle_beta   90.00
_cell.angle_gamma   90.00
#
_symmetry.space_group_name_H-M   'P 1'
#
loop_
_entity.id
_entity.type
_entity.pdbx_description
1 polymer ?
#
loop_
_entity_poly.entity_id
_entity_poly.type
_entity_poly.pdbx_seq_one_letter_code
_entity_poly.pdbx_strand_id
1 'polypeptide(L)'
;VILVVGDSLSSAYGIDTEQGWVRLLDKRLQSRSYRFRVVNLSISGETTRAAVAVLDPALPKYRPAVVIVGLGGNDGLRGINLGEMQNNLVHLVSTSREQGAQVLLLGMRLPPNYGSYYAGKFHEVYKQIAAEQHVPLVPFFLVGVSEDRRLMQEDNIHPNAEAQPILLDTLWPYLEPLLTPVGSGVAGAAPAGSFESKSTELP
;
A
#
# COMPACT_ATOMS: atom_id res chain seq x y z
N VAL A 1 -13.19 -1.00 -3.98
CA VAL A 1 -12.39 -2.11 -3.45
C VAL A 1 -10.96 -1.64 -3.22
N ILE A 2 -10.33 -2.10 -2.13
CA ILE A 2 -8.90 -2.05 -1.91
C ILE A 2 -8.39 -3.48 -2.08
N LEU A 3 -7.44 -3.72 -3.00
CA LEU A 3 -6.72 -4.98 -3.07
C LEU A 3 -5.43 -4.90 -2.26
N VAL A 4 -5.13 -5.94 -1.52
CA VAL A 4 -3.82 -6.14 -0.88
C VAL A 4 -3.14 -7.32 -1.56
N VAL A 5 -1.97 -7.08 -2.15
CA VAL A 5 -1.12 -8.09 -2.78
C VAL A 5 0.19 -8.12 -2.00
N GLY A 6 0.42 -9.22 -1.32
CA GLY A 6 1.53 -9.34 -0.37
C GLY A 6 1.91 -10.79 -0.12
N ASP A 7 2.79 -10.96 0.82
CA ASP A 7 3.30 -12.24 1.26
C ASP A 7 2.81 -12.61 2.69
N SER A 8 3.63 -13.34 3.44
CA SER A 8 3.35 -13.76 4.83
C SER A 8 3.06 -12.59 5.78
N LEU A 9 3.61 -11.41 5.54
CA LEU A 9 3.37 -10.22 6.37
C LEU A 9 1.92 -9.72 6.26
N SER A 10 1.26 -10.01 5.15
CA SER A 10 -0.10 -9.54 4.86
C SER A 10 -1.15 -10.67 4.91
N SER A 11 -0.72 -11.95 4.86
CA SER A 11 -1.61 -13.10 4.95
C SER A 11 -1.90 -13.55 6.39
N ALA A 12 -1.40 -12.83 7.39
CA ALA A 12 -1.49 -13.17 8.82
C ALA A 12 -0.82 -14.52 9.16
N TYR A 13 0.37 -14.79 8.58
CA TYR A 13 1.11 -16.01 8.87
C TYR A 13 1.41 -16.17 10.36
N GLY A 14 1.10 -17.35 10.89
CA GLY A 14 1.39 -17.72 12.29
C GLY A 14 0.48 -17.08 13.35
N ILE A 15 -0.50 -16.29 12.95
CA ILE A 15 -1.49 -15.65 13.85
C ILE A 15 -2.92 -15.87 13.32
N ASP A 16 -3.91 -15.57 14.17
CA ASP A 16 -5.30 -15.55 13.71
C ASP A 16 -5.50 -14.46 12.65
N THR A 17 -6.16 -14.82 11.53
CA THR A 17 -6.46 -13.90 10.43
C THR A 17 -7.27 -12.68 10.88
N GLU A 18 -8.13 -12.82 11.90
CA GLU A 18 -8.88 -11.70 12.48
C GLU A 18 -8.01 -10.66 13.20
N GLN A 19 -6.77 -11.03 13.56
CA GLN A 19 -5.79 -10.17 14.21
C GLN A 19 -4.83 -9.51 13.19
N GLY A 20 -4.74 -10.03 11.95
CA GLY A 20 -3.86 -9.50 10.91
C GLY A 20 -4.20 -8.06 10.51
N TRP A 21 -3.17 -7.27 10.18
CA TRP A 21 -3.32 -5.85 9.85
C TRP A 21 -4.31 -5.58 8.69
N VAL A 22 -4.43 -6.51 7.74
CA VAL A 22 -5.39 -6.37 6.62
C VAL A 22 -6.83 -6.45 7.13
N ARG A 23 -7.09 -7.34 8.08
CA ARG A 23 -8.40 -7.42 8.72
C ARG A 23 -8.68 -6.22 9.63
N LEU A 24 -7.65 -5.74 10.34
CA LEU A 24 -7.75 -4.52 11.13
C LEU A 24 -7.99 -3.29 10.24
N LEU A 25 -7.42 -3.25 9.04
CA LEU A 25 -7.71 -2.22 8.04
C LEU A 25 -9.20 -2.22 7.66
N ASP A 26 -9.77 -3.38 7.35
CA ASP A 26 -11.19 -3.49 7.01
C ASP A 26 -12.08 -2.97 8.16
N LYS A 27 -11.77 -3.36 9.40
CA LYS A 27 -12.47 -2.86 10.60
C LYS A 27 -12.31 -1.34 10.77
N ARG A 28 -11.11 -0.79 10.54
CA ARG A 28 -10.85 0.67 10.62
C ARG A 28 -11.62 1.45 9.57
N LEU A 29 -11.67 0.96 8.35
CA LEU A 29 -12.45 1.59 7.28
C LEU A 29 -13.93 1.65 7.63
N GLN A 30 -14.50 0.55 8.14
CA GLN A 30 -15.90 0.50 8.57
C GLN A 30 -16.17 1.47 9.73
N SER A 31 -15.33 1.50 10.76
CA SER A 31 -15.49 2.39 11.92
C SER A 31 -15.40 3.87 11.57
N ARG A 32 -14.66 4.22 10.52
CA ARG A 32 -14.53 5.59 10.00
C ARG A 32 -15.49 5.90 8.85
N SER A 33 -16.46 5.02 8.59
CA SER A 33 -17.49 5.17 7.54
C SER A 33 -16.94 5.29 6.11
N TYR A 34 -15.75 4.78 5.85
CA TYR A 34 -15.23 4.64 4.48
C TYR A 34 -16.00 3.53 3.75
N ARG A 35 -16.43 3.81 2.53
CA ARG A 35 -17.19 2.84 1.70
C ARG A 35 -16.27 1.93 0.87
N PHE A 36 -15.23 1.37 1.50
CA PHE A 36 -14.33 0.43 0.86
C PHE A 36 -14.49 -0.96 1.45
N ARG A 37 -14.31 -1.96 0.60
CA ARG A 37 -14.15 -3.37 0.97
C ARG A 37 -12.70 -3.76 0.70
N VAL A 38 -12.07 -4.43 1.65
CA VAL A 38 -10.72 -4.96 1.49
C VAL A 38 -10.78 -6.38 0.96
N VAL A 39 -9.98 -6.68 -0.06
CA VAL A 39 -9.76 -8.02 -0.59
C VAL A 39 -8.27 -8.34 -0.45
N ASN A 40 -7.96 -9.35 0.35
CA ASN A 40 -6.60 -9.80 0.58
C ASN A 40 -6.26 -10.94 -0.39
N LEU A 41 -5.29 -10.72 -1.26
CA LEU A 41 -4.75 -11.70 -2.22
C LEU A 41 -3.35 -12.19 -1.80
N SER A 42 -2.92 -11.87 -0.58
CA SER A 42 -1.58 -12.20 -0.09
C SER A 42 -1.42 -13.69 0.17
N ILE A 43 -0.28 -14.24 -0.23
CA ILE A 43 0.05 -15.65 -0.07
C ILE A 43 1.40 -15.77 0.65
N SER A 44 1.45 -16.54 1.73
CA SER A 44 2.71 -16.76 2.47
C SER A 44 3.80 -17.34 1.58
N GLY A 45 5.00 -16.77 1.66
CA GLY A 45 6.14 -17.18 0.84
C GLY A 45 6.13 -16.65 -0.60
N GLU A 46 5.16 -15.80 -0.95
CA GLU A 46 5.01 -15.25 -2.30
C GLU A 46 6.20 -14.38 -2.70
N THR A 47 6.60 -14.50 -3.98
CA THR A 47 7.60 -13.64 -4.61
C THR A 47 6.93 -12.62 -5.53
N THR A 48 7.68 -11.58 -5.90
CA THR A 48 7.17 -10.57 -6.84
C THR A 48 6.72 -11.19 -8.16
N ARG A 49 7.43 -12.22 -8.67
CA ARG A 49 7.09 -12.93 -9.90
C ARG A 49 5.75 -13.65 -9.81
N ALA A 50 5.53 -14.39 -8.74
CA ALA A 50 4.30 -15.14 -8.58
C ALA A 50 3.10 -14.21 -8.34
N ALA A 51 3.31 -13.11 -7.63
CA ALA A 51 2.28 -12.10 -7.41
C ALA A 51 1.77 -11.43 -8.69
N VAL A 52 2.57 -11.31 -9.75
CA VAL A 52 2.11 -10.85 -11.07
C VAL A 52 0.98 -11.74 -11.58
N ALA A 53 1.14 -13.07 -11.52
CA ALA A 53 0.11 -14.01 -11.96
C ALA A 53 -1.17 -13.98 -11.12
N VAL A 54 -1.08 -13.50 -9.87
CA VAL A 54 -2.23 -13.32 -8.96
C VAL A 54 -2.95 -12.00 -9.24
N LEU A 55 -2.19 -10.91 -9.44
CA LEU A 55 -2.76 -9.57 -9.60
C LEU A 55 -3.41 -9.37 -10.97
N ASP A 56 -2.77 -9.78 -12.06
CA ASP A 56 -3.23 -9.51 -13.41
C ASP A 56 -4.70 -9.93 -13.65
N PRO A 57 -5.14 -11.15 -13.30
CA PRO A 57 -6.55 -11.53 -13.44
C PRO A 57 -7.45 -10.90 -12.37
N ALA A 58 -6.91 -10.44 -11.25
CA ALA A 58 -7.69 -9.82 -10.18
C ALA A 58 -8.10 -8.38 -10.51
N LEU A 59 -7.27 -7.64 -11.24
CA LEU A 59 -7.54 -6.22 -11.58
C LEU A 59 -8.87 -6.04 -12.33
N PRO A 60 -9.15 -6.70 -13.47
CA PRO A 60 -10.42 -6.56 -14.16
C PRO A 60 -11.59 -7.13 -13.36
N LYS A 61 -11.36 -8.16 -12.53
CA LYS A 61 -12.39 -8.79 -11.69
C LYS A 61 -12.86 -7.87 -10.58
N TYR A 62 -11.94 -7.24 -9.87
CA TYR A 62 -12.28 -6.45 -8.67
C TYR A 62 -12.38 -4.95 -8.94
N ARG A 63 -11.78 -4.45 -10.01
CA ARG A 63 -11.72 -3.02 -10.37
C ARG A 63 -11.38 -2.15 -9.16
N PRO A 64 -10.21 -2.36 -8.54
CA PRO A 64 -9.86 -1.71 -7.29
C PRO A 64 -9.70 -0.21 -7.48
N ALA A 65 -10.08 0.56 -6.47
CA ALA A 65 -9.72 1.97 -6.37
C ALA A 65 -8.30 2.15 -5.84
N VAL A 66 -7.84 1.20 -5.01
CA VAL A 66 -6.49 1.21 -4.43
C VAL A 66 -5.93 -0.21 -4.46
N VAL A 67 -4.64 -0.34 -4.80
CA VAL A 67 -3.85 -1.57 -4.67
C VAL A 67 -2.70 -1.29 -3.69
N ILE A 68 -2.59 -2.10 -2.64
CA ILE A 68 -1.47 -2.07 -1.70
C ILE A 68 -0.53 -3.22 -2.10
N VAL A 69 0.72 -2.88 -2.43
CA VAL A 69 1.75 -3.85 -2.85
C VAL A 69 2.79 -3.98 -1.72
N GLY A 70 2.78 -5.13 -1.04
CA GLY A 70 3.68 -5.44 0.06
C GLY A 70 4.47 -6.73 -0.22
N LEU A 71 5.42 -6.65 -1.15
CA LEU A 71 6.17 -7.77 -1.72
C LEU A 71 7.65 -7.48 -1.85
N GLY A 72 8.43 -8.51 -2.15
CA GLY A 72 9.87 -8.44 -2.39
C GLY A 72 10.72 -8.98 -1.23
N GLY A 73 10.14 -9.11 -0.03
CA GLY A 73 10.85 -9.71 1.10
C GLY A 73 11.38 -11.10 0.77
N ASN A 74 10.56 -11.97 0.21
CA ASN A 74 10.95 -13.31 -0.21
C ASN A 74 11.98 -13.32 -1.35
N ASP A 75 11.89 -12.36 -2.27
CA ASP A 75 12.87 -12.20 -3.34
C ASP A 75 14.25 -11.90 -2.75
N GLY A 76 14.32 -10.93 -1.84
CA GLY A 76 15.55 -10.56 -1.17
C GLY A 76 16.12 -11.67 -0.29
N LEU A 77 15.29 -12.35 0.51
CA LEU A 77 15.72 -13.45 1.38
C LEU A 77 16.25 -14.66 0.58
N ARG A 78 15.75 -14.90 -0.62
CA ARG A 78 16.17 -15.99 -1.52
C ARG A 78 17.29 -15.59 -2.48
N GLY A 79 17.75 -14.33 -2.44
CA GLY A 79 18.80 -13.84 -3.33
C GLY A 79 18.40 -13.77 -4.81
N ILE A 80 17.11 -13.58 -5.09
CA ILE A 80 16.61 -13.37 -6.45
C ILE A 80 17.21 -12.07 -7.00
N ASN A 81 17.51 -12.04 -8.30
CA ASN A 81 18.10 -10.89 -8.94
C ASN A 81 17.27 -9.62 -8.70
N LEU A 82 17.90 -8.56 -8.18
CA LEU A 82 17.19 -7.32 -7.84
C LEU A 82 16.55 -6.64 -9.06
N GLY A 83 17.12 -6.78 -10.24
CA GLY A 83 16.53 -6.27 -11.48
C GLY A 83 15.24 -7.03 -11.85
N GLU A 84 15.20 -8.34 -11.63
CA GLU A 84 13.98 -9.13 -11.82
C GLU A 84 12.90 -8.69 -10.82
N MET A 85 13.26 -8.58 -9.53
CA MET A 85 12.35 -8.08 -8.49
C MET A 85 11.81 -6.69 -8.84
N GLN A 86 12.69 -5.78 -9.27
CA GLN A 86 12.32 -4.43 -9.68
C GLN A 86 11.34 -4.44 -10.85
N ASN A 87 11.63 -5.20 -11.91
CA ASN A 87 10.75 -5.31 -13.07
C ASN A 87 9.36 -5.83 -12.70
N ASN A 88 9.28 -6.84 -11.83
CA ASN A 88 8.02 -7.37 -11.35
C ASN A 88 7.24 -6.34 -10.52
N LEU A 89 7.90 -5.63 -9.60
CA LEU A 89 7.27 -4.57 -8.81
C LEU A 89 6.78 -3.41 -9.70
N VAL A 90 7.58 -3.00 -10.69
CA VAL A 90 7.16 -2.00 -11.69
C VAL A 90 5.93 -2.48 -12.45
N HIS A 91 5.89 -3.75 -12.87
CA HIS A 91 4.71 -4.33 -13.54
C HIS A 91 3.47 -4.26 -12.65
N LEU A 92 3.57 -4.73 -11.39
CA LEU A 92 2.45 -4.68 -10.44
C LEU A 92 1.92 -3.26 -10.25
N VAL A 93 2.81 -2.26 -10.14
CA VAL A 93 2.44 -0.85 -9.98
C VAL A 93 1.83 -0.28 -11.25
N SER A 94 2.49 -0.43 -12.41
CA SER A 94 2.05 0.17 -13.68
C SER A 94 0.72 -0.42 -14.14
N THR A 95 0.57 -1.74 -14.13
CA THR A 95 -0.68 -2.42 -14.54
C THR A 95 -1.85 -2.02 -13.64
N SER A 96 -1.62 -1.90 -12.32
CA SER A 96 -2.66 -1.40 -11.41
C SER A 96 -3.11 0.01 -11.77
N ARG A 97 -2.17 0.91 -12.07
CA ARG A 97 -2.47 2.30 -12.46
C ARG A 97 -3.15 2.40 -13.82
N GLU A 98 -2.75 1.59 -14.78
CA GLU A 98 -3.39 1.50 -16.11
C GLU A 98 -4.86 1.07 -16.00
N GLN A 99 -5.20 0.27 -14.99
CA GLN A 99 -6.58 -0.11 -14.67
C GLN A 99 -7.32 0.94 -13.80
N GLY A 100 -6.71 2.10 -13.57
CA GLY A 100 -7.31 3.23 -12.86
C GLY A 100 -7.19 3.16 -11.32
N ALA A 101 -6.44 2.22 -10.76
CA ALA A 101 -6.20 2.14 -9.33
C ALA A 101 -5.11 3.12 -8.88
N GLN A 102 -5.25 3.68 -7.70
CA GLN A 102 -4.12 4.26 -6.96
C GLN A 102 -3.30 3.14 -6.33
N VAL A 103 -1.99 3.33 -6.19
CA VAL A 103 -1.09 2.30 -5.64
C VAL A 103 -0.37 2.83 -4.42
N LEU A 104 -0.31 2.02 -3.36
CA LEU A 104 0.55 2.21 -2.20
C LEU A 104 1.61 1.11 -2.18
N LEU A 105 2.88 1.49 -2.24
CA LEU A 105 4.00 0.55 -2.16
C LEU A 105 4.51 0.47 -0.72
N LEU A 106 4.69 -0.76 -0.20
CA LEU A 106 5.28 -1.00 1.12
C LEU A 106 6.75 -1.38 0.96
N GLY A 107 7.65 -0.53 1.44
CA GLY A 107 9.08 -0.76 1.39
C GLY A 107 9.52 -1.81 2.42
N MET A 108 10.45 -2.66 2.01
CA MET A 108 11.02 -3.71 2.84
C MET A 108 12.52 -3.48 3.07
N ARG A 109 13.05 -4.09 4.13
CA ARG A 109 14.49 -4.16 4.40
C ARG A 109 14.88 -5.60 4.69
N LEU A 110 16.10 -5.95 4.33
CA LEU A 110 16.67 -7.25 4.66
C LEU A 110 17.36 -7.21 6.03
N PRO A 111 17.41 -8.35 6.75
CA PRO A 111 18.19 -8.47 7.97
C PRO A 111 19.68 -8.14 7.75
N PRO A 112 20.39 -7.66 8.78
CA PRO A 112 21.79 -7.22 8.66
C PRO A 112 22.78 -8.28 8.15
N ASN A 113 22.48 -9.58 8.36
CA ASN A 113 23.31 -10.70 7.93
C ASN A 113 23.38 -10.88 6.39
N TYR A 114 22.58 -10.16 5.62
CA TYR A 114 22.66 -10.15 4.13
C TYR A 114 23.74 -9.21 3.59
N GLY A 115 24.46 -8.49 4.48
CA GLY A 115 25.48 -7.53 4.13
C GLY A 115 24.92 -6.17 3.70
N SER A 116 25.63 -5.11 4.11
CA SER A 116 25.14 -3.73 3.94
C SER A 116 24.95 -3.31 2.48
N TYR A 117 25.83 -3.78 1.59
CA TYR A 117 25.76 -3.45 0.17
C TYR A 117 24.47 -4.01 -0.48
N TYR A 118 24.22 -5.32 -0.33
CA TYR A 118 23.04 -5.96 -0.92
C TYR A 118 21.75 -5.44 -0.27
N ALA A 119 21.70 -5.36 1.06
CA ALA A 119 20.55 -4.83 1.78
C ALA A 119 20.24 -3.37 1.42
N GLY A 120 21.29 -2.55 1.21
CA GLY A 120 21.13 -1.18 0.75
C GLY A 120 20.56 -1.11 -0.67
N LYS A 121 21.10 -1.89 -1.61
CA LYS A 121 20.57 -1.97 -2.98
C LYS A 121 19.14 -2.48 -3.04
N PHE A 122 18.81 -3.52 -2.24
CA PHE A 122 17.46 -4.04 -2.12
C PHE A 122 16.46 -2.95 -1.68
N HIS A 123 16.77 -2.21 -0.63
CA HIS A 123 15.89 -1.16 -0.12
C HIS A 123 15.75 0.01 -1.11
N GLU A 124 16.81 0.33 -1.86
CA GLU A 124 16.81 1.41 -2.84
C GLU A 124 15.86 1.16 -4.01
N VAL A 125 15.62 -0.12 -4.38
CA VAL A 125 14.66 -0.49 -5.43
C VAL A 125 13.28 0.13 -5.17
N TYR A 126 12.79 0.09 -3.94
CA TYR A 126 11.45 0.64 -3.62
C TYR A 126 11.39 2.16 -3.80
N LYS A 127 12.45 2.87 -3.41
CA LYS A 127 12.53 4.32 -3.56
C LYS A 127 12.56 4.73 -5.04
N GLN A 128 13.35 4.00 -5.84
CA GLN A 128 13.43 4.24 -7.28
C GLN A 128 12.07 4.04 -7.93
N ILE A 129 11.40 2.92 -7.66
CA ILE A 129 10.07 2.64 -8.19
C ILE A 129 9.07 3.72 -7.77
N ALA A 130 9.05 4.09 -6.49
CA ALA A 130 8.13 5.10 -5.99
C ALA A 130 8.33 6.46 -6.67
N ALA A 131 9.59 6.86 -6.89
CA ALA A 131 9.93 8.10 -7.58
C ALA A 131 9.58 8.04 -9.07
N GLU A 132 9.96 6.98 -9.78
CA GLU A 132 9.73 6.82 -11.22
C GLU A 132 8.24 6.64 -11.55
N GLN A 133 7.53 5.88 -10.73
CA GLN A 133 6.11 5.60 -10.91
C GLN A 133 5.19 6.65 -10.25
N HIS A 134 5.75 7.62 -9.51
CA HIS A 134 5.00 8.67 -8.81
C HIS A 134 3.91 8.09 -7.91
N VAL A 135 4.26 7.08 -7.10
CA VAL A 135 3.37 6.45 -6.13
C VAL A 135 3.86 6.63 -4.70
N PRO A 136 2.96 6.77 -3.73
CA PRO A 136 3.35 6.83 -2.32
C PRO A 136 4.06 5.53 -1.90
N LEU A 137 5.07 5.71 -1.05
CA LEU A 137 5.88 4.65 -0.47
C LEU A 137 5.83 4.74 1.05
N VAL A 138 5.48 3.64 1.71
CA VAL A 138 5.84 3.44 3.11
C VAL A 138 7.32 3.06 3.14
N PRO A 139 8.23 3.90 3.66
CA PRO A 139 9.68 3.67 3.47
C PRO A 139 10.19 2.36 4.05
N PHE A 140 9.63 1.95 5.19
CA PHE A 140 9.89 0.64 5.81
C PHE A 140 8.66 0.17 6.58
N PHE A 141 8.04 -0.90 6.10
CA PHE A 141 6.75 -1.38 6.64
C PHE A 141 6.87 -1.90 8.07
N LEU A 142 8.00 -2.48 8.46
CA LEU A 142 8.24 -3.05 9.79
C LEU A 142 8.92 -2.06 10.76
N VAL A 143 8.88 -0.76 10.49
CA VAL A 143 9.47 0.25 11.39
C VAL A 143 8.83 0.18 12.77
N GLY A 144 9.68 0.17 13.82
CA GLY A 144 9.22 0.06 15.22
C GLY A 144 8.74 -1.35 15.62
N VAL A 145 8.77 -2.31 14.70
CA VAL A 145 8.37 -3.70 14.97
C VAL A 145 9.57 -4.63 14.89
N SER A 146 10.35 -4.58 13.82
CA SER A 146 11.44 -5.53 13.58
C SER A 146 12.58 -5.45 14.61
N GLU A 147 12.72 -4.34 15.31
CA GLU A 147 13.73 -4.13 16.34
C GLU A 147 13.27 -4.59 17.74
N ASP A 148 11.98 -4.83 17.94
CA ASP A 148 11.41 -5.29 19.22
C ASP A 148 11.03 -6.76 19.16
N ARG A 149 11.85 -7.62 19.81
CA ARG A 149 11.61 -9.07 19.84
C ARG A 149 10.25 -9.47 20.43
N ARG A 150 9.64 -8.63 21.27
CA ARG A 150 8.31 -8.88 21.85
C ARG A 150 7.19 -8.78 20.81
N LEU A 151 7.43 -8.07 19.70
CA LEU A 151 6.50 -7.89 18.59
C LEU A 151 6.72 -8.91 17.47
N MET A 152 7.75 -9.76 17.58
CA MET A 152 8.08 -10.77 16.59
C MET A 152 7.70 -12.17 17.09
N GLN A 153 7.43 -13.07 16.15
CA GLN A 153 7.28 -14.49 16.41
C GLN A 153 8.65 -15.13 16.74
N GLU A 154 8.68 -16.39 17.13
CA GLU A 154 9.91 -17.09 17.52
C GLU A 154 10.96 -17.15 16.38
N ASP A 155 10.50 -17.08 15.13
CA ASP A 155 11.37 -17.08 13.97
C ASP A 155 12.11 -15.74 13.72
N ASN A 156 11.77 -14.68 14.46
CA ASN A 156 12.31 -13.32 14.33
C ASN A 156 12.20 -12.73 12.91
N ILE A 157 11.28 -13.23 12.12
CA ILE A 157 11.01 -12.76 10.75
C ILE A 157 9.58 -12.19 10.68
N HIS A 158 8.63 -12.89 11.28
CA HIS A 158 7.23 -12.53 11.21
C HIS A 158 6.76 -11.77 12.46
N PRO A 159 6.06 -10.65 12.27
CA PRO A 159 5.39 -9.95 13.36
C PRO A 159 4.30 -10.83 14.01
N ASN A 160 4.17 -10.73 15.33
CA ASN A 160 3.10 -11.40 16.05
C ASN A 160 1.79 -10.58 16.03
N ALA A 161 0.76 -11.02 16.77
CA ALA A 161 -0.54 -10.36 16.83
C ALA A 161 -0.46 -8.94 17.43
N GLU A 162 0.40 -8.71 18.41
CA GLU A 162 0.56 -7.39 19.07
C GLU A 162 1.15 -6.35 18.11
N ALA A 163 1.94 -6.77 17.13
CA ALA A 163 2.53 -5.90 16.12
C ALA A 163 1.52 -5.41 15.07
N GLN A 164 0.42 -6.12 14.84
CA GLN A 164 -0.46 -5.85 13.70
C GLN A 164 -1.13 -4.47 13.72
N PRO A 165 -1.59 -3.94 14.86
CA PRO A 165 -2.05 -2.55 14.94
C PRO A 165 -0.96 -1.53 14.58
N ILE A 166 0.30 -1.79 14.97
CA ILE A 166 1.43 -0.91 14.68
C ILE A 166 1.71 -0.88 13.18
N LEU A 167 1.66 -2.04 12.51
CA LEU A 167 1.79 -2.12 11.05
C LEU A 167 0.70 -1.31 10.34
N LEU A 168 -0.53 -1.43 10.81
CA LEU A 168 -1.64 -0.65 10.27
C LEU A 168 -1.45 0.85 10.49
N ASP A 169 -0.98 1.26 11.66
CA ASP A 169 -0.71 2.67 11.96
C ASP A 169 0.46 3.22 11.13
N THR A 170 1.45 2.39 10.84
CA THR A 170 2.59 2.75 9.97
C THR A 170 2.15 3.06 8.54
N LEU A 171 1.26 2.27 7.96
CA LEU A 171 0.82 2.50 6.58
C LEU A 171 -0.32 3.53 6.47
N TRP A 172 -1.10 3.76 7.53
CA TRP A 172 -2.31 4.57 7.48
C TRP A 172 -2.10 6.00 6.95
N PRO A 173 -1.07 6.76 7.36
CA PRO A 173 -0.82 8.12 6.85
C PRO A 173 -0.59 8.19 5.33
N TYR A 174 -0.13 7.09 4.74
CA TYR A 174 0.12 6.99 3.29
C TYR A 174 -1.11 6.48 2.54
N LEU A 175 -1.95 5.68 3.20
CA LEU A 175 -3.15 5.11 2.61
C LEU A 175 -4.32 6.09 2.65
N GLU A 176 -4.55 6.77 3.77
CA GLU A 176 -5.74 7.62 3.98
C GLU A 176 -5.94 8.68 2.88
N PRO A 177 -4.89 9.37 2.37
CA PRO A 177 -5.04 10.29 1.25
C PRO A 177 -5.54 9.66 -0.06
N LEU A 178 -5.29 8.35 -0.26
CA LEU A 178 -5.72 7.61 -1.44
C LEU A 178 -7.20 7.17 -1.37
N LEU A 179 -7.82 7.29 -0.20
CA LEU A 179 -9.22 6.89 0.03
C LEU A 179 -10.21 7.99 -0.31
N THR A 180 -9.74 9.21 -0.54
CA THR A 180 -10.59 10.33 -0.95
C THR A 180 -10.87 10.24 -2.46
N PRO A 181 -12.12 10.39 -2.94
CA PRO A 181 -12.37 10.47 -4.38
C PRO A 181 -11.54 11.60 -4.99
N VAL A 182 -10.77 11.30 -6.03
CA VAL A 182 -10.14 12.33 -6.87
C VAL A 182 -11.28 13.17 -7.45
N GLY A 183 -11.56 14.34 -6.84
CA GLY A 183 -12.65 15.21 -7.29
C GLY A 183 -13.44 15.93 -6.21
N SER A 184 -13.21 15.69 -4.91
CA SER A 184 -13.75 16.52 -3.83
C SER A 184 -12.85 17.72 -3.53
N GLY A 185 -12.23 18.29 -4.56
CA GLY A 185 -11.69 19.64 -4.50
C GLY A 185 -12.87 20.58 -4.32
N VAL A 186 -12.83 21.33 -3.23
CA VAL A 186 -13.70 22.42 -2.79
C VAL A 186 -14.49 23.01 -3.97
N ALA A 187 -15.81 22.80 -4.00
CA ALA A 187 -16.72 23.62 -4.78
C ALA A 187 -16.53 25.05 -4.27
N GLY A 188 -15.76 25.82 -5.03
CA GLY A 188 -15.58 27.24 -4.77
C GLY A 188 -16.97 27.90 -4.70
N ALA A 189 -17.23 28.56 -3.60
CA ALA A 189 -18.39 29.39 -3.43
C ALA A 189 -18.47 30.37 -4.61
N ALA A 190 -19.54 30.30 -5.38
CA ALA A 190 -19.86 31.31 -6.39
C ALA A 190 -20.03 32.67 -5.70
N PRO A 191 -19.45 33.75 -6.24
CA PRO A 191 -19.73 35.08 -5.71
C PRO A 191 -21.18 35.46 -6.01
N ALA A 192 -21.91 35.76 -4.96
CA ALA A 192 -23.25 36.30 -5.04
C ALA A 192 -23.25 37.75 -5.59
N GLY A 193 -24.13 38.00 -6.53
CA GLY A 193 -24.78 39.29 -6.64
C GLY A 193 -24.10 40.37 -7.45
N SER A 194 -24.38 40.42 -8.75
CA SER A 194 -24.36 41.62 -9.52
C SER A 194 -25.61 42.47 -9.20
N PHE A 195 -25.41 43.61 -8.59
CA PHE A 195 -26.42 44.67 -8.42
C PHE A 195 -26.70 45.31 -9.80
N GLU A 196 -27.89 45.15 -10.34
CA GLU A 196 -28.39 46.02 -11.42
C GLU A 196 -28.82 47.35 -10.87
N SER A 197 -28.16 48.43 -11.26
CA SER A 197 -28.64 49.78 -11.09
C SER A 197 -29.47 50.18 -12.32
N LYS A 198 -30.77 50.36 -12.15
CA LYS A 198 -31.63 51.01 -13.15
C LYS A 198 -31.36 52.51 -13.12
N SER A 199 -30.84 53.03 -14.19
CA SER A 199 -30.86 54.48 -14.46
C SER A 199 -32.19 54.83 -15.19
N THR A 200 -32.97 55.66 -14.56
CA THR A 200 -34.15 56.28 -15.08
C THR A 200 -33.76 57.53 -15.82
N GLU A 201 -33.97 57.61 -17.09
CA GLU A 201 -34.01 58.88 -17.85
C GLU A 201 -35.44 59.21 -18.15
N LEU A 202 -35.77 60.47 -17.94
CA LEU A 202 -36.93 61.21 -18.44
C LEU A 202 -36.58 62.71 -18.42
N PRO A 203 -37.23 63.48 -19.22
CA PRO A 203 -37.60 63.41 -20.64
C PRO A 203 -36.69 64.31 -21.52
#